data_9e7ec93083be34397abaad4390c71d9f
#
_entry.id   9e7ec93083be34397abaad4390c71d9f
#
_cell.length_a   1.000
_cell.length_b   1.000
_cell.length_c   1.000
_cell.angle_alpha   90.00
_cell.angle_beta   90.00
_cell.angle_gamma   90.00
#
_symmetry.space_group_name_H-M   'P 1'
#
loop_
_entity.id
_entity.type
_entity.pdbx_description
1 polymer ?
#
loop_
_entity_poly.entity_id
_entity_poly.type
_entity_poly.pdbx_seq_one_letter_code
_entity_poly.pdbx_strand_id
1 'polypeptide(L)'
;SGGSANAVGVGIGLNVTVATGGQGGKGGSAGTVSFAQASQGAIATLGVQSNGVLAQSIGGGGGNGGVANSRAITIAPQVGDNPSGTVTLTVSNGGAGQGAGNGGTINVANDGTISTAAAQSNGVVAQSIGGSGGNGGGVLAPVKTPTIGNSLIDLQLSVRHGAQGGKGGNGGSVQASNSGTGAVSTLGTGSAGIVAQSIGGGGGNGGIVQAQDANSFNDILGSPSNLAGLLDKAASWLESGPQVAFSKAVSLSVGVTTGGNGGDGGA
;
A
#
# COMPACT_ATOMS: atom_id res chain seq x y z
N SER A 1 -7.26 -8.19 1.90
CA SER A 1 -6.29 -7.47 2.72
C SER A 1 -5.29 -8.43 3.33
N GLY A 2 -4.06 -7.96 3.53
CA GLY A 2 -3.03 -8.69 4.27
C GLY A 2 -3.32 -8.69 5.77
N GLY A 3 -2.92 -9.76 6.46
CA GLY A 3 -3.05 -9.87 7.92
C GLY A 3 -2.09 -8.92 8.65
N SER A 4 -2.55 -8.31 9.74
CA SER A 4 -1.67 -7.52 10.61
C SER A 4 -0.78 -8.43 11.45
N ALA A 5 0.45 -8.01 11.70
CA ALA A 5 1.40 -8.72 12.56
C ALA A 5 1.68 -7.91 13.83
N ASN A 6 1.55 -8.57 14.97
CA ASN A 6 1.98 -8.04 16.27
C ASN A 6 3.04 -8.97 16.85
N ALA A 7 4.22 -8.45 17.14
CA ALA A 7 5.27 -9.19 17.80
C ALA A 7 5.64 -8.52 19.13
N VAL A 8 5.68 -9.31 20.20
CA VAL A 8 6.18 -8.88 21.50
C VAL A 8 7.33 -9.82 21.90
N GLY A 9 8.52 -9.26 22.05
CA GLY A 9 9.70 -9.98 22.51
C GLY A 9 10.03 -9.62 23.95
N VAL A 10 10.39 -10.63 24.77
CA VAL A 10 10.97 -10.44 26.08
C VAL A 10 12.33 -11.13 26.08
N GLY A 11 13.39 -10.43 26.46
CA GLY A 11 14.74 -10.97 26.44
C GLY A 11 15.58 -10.47 27.63
N ILE A 12 16.61 -11.22 27.99
CA ILE A 12 17.58 -10.87 29.02
C ILE A 12 18.90 -10.54 28.35
N GLY A 13 19.39 -9.32 28.53
CA GLY A 13 20.62 -8.82 27.91
C GLY A 13 20.46 -8.52 26.40
N LEU A 14 20.01 -9.48 25.60
CA LEU A 14 19.75 -9.34 24.19
C LEU A 14 18.28 -9.63 23.86
N ASN A 15 17.64 -8.75 23.11
CA ASN A 15 16.30 -8.96 22.62
C ASN A 15 16.19 -8.57 21.13
N VAL A 16 15.70 -9.50 20.30
CA VAL A 16 15.43 -9.25 18.90
C VAL A 16 13.95 -9.53 18.63
N THR A 17 13.22 -8.54 18.13
CA THR A 17 11.80 -8.66 17.83
C THR A 17 11.53 -8.22 16.39
N VAL A 18 10.88 -9.07 15.60
CA VAL A 18 10.56 -8.80 14.19
C VAL A 18 9.06 -8.95 13.97
N ALA A 19 8.44 -7.97 13.34
CA ALA A 19 7.06 -8.03 12.86
C ALA A 19 7.01 -7.70 11.36
N THR A 20 6.28 -8.50 10.58
CA THR A 20 6.07 -8.25 9.16
C THR A 20 4.59 -8.41 8.83
N GLY A 21 3.95 -7.34 8.37
CA GLY A 21 2.55 -7.37 7.92
C GLY A 21 2.39 -8.25 6.68
N GLY A 22 1.27 -8.93 6.57
CA GLY A 22 0.94 -9.75 5.40
C GLY A 22 0.70 -8.89 4.15
N GLN A 23 1.03 -9.42 2.99
CA GLN A 23 0.75 -8.76 1.71
C GLN A 23 -0.75 -8.80 1.39
N GLY A 24 -1.25 -7.81 0.65
CA GLY A 24 -2.58 -7.83 0.07
C GLY A 24 -2.72 -8.91 -1.01
N GLY A 25 -3.95 -9.24 -1.40
CA GLY A 25 -4.22 -10.10 -2.56
C GLY A 25 -4.23 -9.27 -3.85
N LYS A 26 -3.84 -9.88 -4.97
CA LYS A 26 -3.96 -9.25 -6.30
C LYS A 26 -5.42 -9.11 -6.72
N GLY A 27 -5.76 -8.03 -7.41
CA GLY A 27 -7.04 -7.87 -8.07
C GLY A 27 -7.17 -8.78 -9.30
N GLY A 28 -8.36 -9.35 -9.54
CA GLY A 28 -8.64 -10.13 -10.74
C GLY A 28 -8.86 -9.21 -11.95
N SER A 29 -8.30 -9.56 -13.11
CA SER A 29 -8.61 -8.88 -14.36
C SER A 29 -10.02 -9.23 -14.85
N ALA A 30 -10.69 -8.27 -15.49
CA ALA A 30 -11.99 -8.47 -16.06
C ALA A 30 -11.92 -9.22 -17.41
N GLY A 31 -13.03 -9.87 -17.76
CA GLY A 31 -13.17 -10.58 -19.04
C GLY A 31 -13.59 -9.68 -20.20
N THR A 32 -13.55 -10.24 -21.40
CA THR A 32 -14.06 -9.59 -22.61
C THR A 32 -15.57 -9.48 -22.58
N VAL A 33 -16.10 -8.34 -23.01
CA VAL A 33 -17.53 -8.10 -23.22
C VAL A 33 -17.76 -7.88 -24.71
N SER A 34 -18.66 -8.66 -25.31
CA SER A 34 -19.03 -8.52 -26.71
C SER A 34 -20.55 -8.38 -26.85
N PHE A 35 -20.97 -7.38 -27.61
CA PHE A 35 -22.37 -7.17 -27.99
C PHE A 35 -22.44 -6.98 -29.51
N ALA A 36 -23.36 -7.70 -30.14
CA ALA A 36 -23.64 -7.55 -31.56
C ALA A 36 -25.14 -7.44 -31.80
N GLN A 37 -25.56 -6.40 -32.45
CA GLN A 37 -26.95 -6.21 -32.89
C GLN A 37 -27.06 -6.44 -34.38
N ALA A 38 -27.95 -7.31 -34.81
CA ALA A 38 -28.22 -7.60 -36.22
C ALA A 38 -28.98 -6.46 -36.90
N SER A 39 -28.92 -6.41 -38.23
CA SER A 39 -29.50 -5.34 -39.06
C SER A 39 -31.00 -5.08 -38.87
N GLN A 40 -31.76 -6.07 -38.42
CA GLN A 40 -33.21 -5.92 -38.14
C GLN A 40 -33.49 -5.71 -36.64
N GLY A 41 -32.44 -5.66 -35.81
CA GLY A 41 -32.59 -5.41 -34.38
C GLY A 41 -33.00 -3.96 -34.11
N ALA A 42 -33.87 -3.76 -33.10
CA ALA A 42 -34.26 -2.42 -32.65
C ALA A 42 -34.22 -2.34 -31.14
N ILE A 43 -33.58 -1.31 -30.61
CA ILE A 43 -33.56 -0.97 -29.19
C ILE A 43 -34.15 0.44 -29.08
N ALA A 44 -35.18 0.61 -28.24
CA ALA A 44 -35.77 1.90 -27.92
C ALA A 44 -35.89 2.11 -26.44
N THR A 45 -35.41 3.23 -25.91
CA THR A 45 -35.55 3.63 -24.53
C THR A 45 -36.24 4.97 -24.40
N LEU A 46 -37.19 5.08 -23.44
CA LEU A 46 -38.00 6.27 -23.23
C LEU A 46 -37.77 6.96 -21.88
N GLY A 47 -37.07 6.28 -20.95
CA GLY A 47 -36.80 6.79 -19.59
C GLY A 47 -35.58 7.71 -19.53
N VAL A 48 -35.57 8.61 -18.57
CA VAL A 48 -34.38 9.43 -18.23
C VAL A 48 -33.24 8.50 -17.75
N GLN A 49 -32.01 8.78 -18.16
CA GLN A 49 -30.80 7.97 -17.83
C GLN A 49 -30.89 6.50 -18.29
N SER A 50 -31.68 6.24 -19.32
CA SER A 50 -31.90 4.91 -19.89
C SER A 50 -31.09 4.74 -21.17
N ASN A 51 -29.85 4.22 -21.04
CA ASN A 51 -29.00 3.98 -22.20
C ASN A 51 -29.56 2.83 -23.07
N GLY A 52 -29.33 2.90 -24.39
CA GLY A 52 -29.71 1.82 -25.29
C GLY A 52 -28.88 0.55 -25.04
N VAL A 53 -27.55 0.70 -25.03
CA VAL A 53 -26.60 -0.38 -24.71
C VAL A 53 -25.60 0.11 -23.67
N LEU A 54 -25.38 -0.68 -22.61
CA LEU A 54 -24.34 -0.45 -21.62
C LEU A 54 -23.44 -1.69 -21.54
N ALA A 55 -22.21 -1.60 -22.03
CA ALA A 55 -21.19 -2.64 -21.98
C ALA A 55 -20.05 -2.19 -21.08
N GLN A 56 -19.83 -2.91 -19.97
CA GLN A 56 -18.80 -2.55 -18.99
C GLN A 56 -17.91 -3.75 -18.65
N SER A 57 -16.61 -3.50 -18.58
CA SER A 57 -15.63 -4.48 -18.11
C SER A 57 -14.73 -3.81 -17.07
N ILE A 58 -14.81 -4.28 -15.82
CA ILE A 58 -14.21 -3.60 -14.66
C ILE A 58 -13.24 -4.54 -13.95
N GLY A 59 -11.96 -4.17 -13.88
CA GLY A 59 -10.94 -4.90 -13.14
C GLY A 59 -11.14 -4.81 -11.62
N GLY A 60 -10.80 -5.87 -10.91
CA GLY A 60 -10.86 -5.92 -9.45
C GLY A 60 -9.78 -5.06 -8.79
N GLY A 61 -10.09 -4.46 -7.65
CA GLY A 61 -9.12 -3.71 -6.85
C GLY A 61 -8.05 -4.61 -6.22
N GLY A 62 -6.85 -4.08 -6.06
CA GLY A 62 -5.79 -4.72 -5.27
C GLY A 62 -6.10 -4.69 -3.77
N GLY A 63 -5.63 -5.70 -3.05
CA GLY A 63 -5.80 -5.79 -1.60
C GLY A 63 -4.77 -4.94 -0.86
N ASN A 64 -5.16 -4.39 0.27
CA ASN A 64 -4.27 -3.62 1.14
C ASN A 64 -3.29 -4.54 1.87
N GLY A 65 -2.08 -4.08 2.09
CA GLY A 65 -1.10 -4.71 2.97
C GLY A 65 -1.47 -4.58 4.44
N GLY A 66 -0.99 -5.51 5.26
CA GLY A 66 -1.22 -5.54 6.70
C GLY A 66 -0.26 -4.62 7.45
N VAL A 67 -0.70 -4.14 8.60
CA VAL A 67 0.11 -3.32 9.52
C VAL A 67 1.08 -4.23 10.30
N ALA A 68 2.29 -3.74 10.56
CA ALA A 68 3.23 -4.40 11.46
C ALA A 68 3.42 -3.58 12.75
N ASN A 69 3.47 -4.28 13.87
CA ASN A 69 3.76 -3.68 15.16
C ASN A 69 4.73 -4.60 15.93
N SER A 70 5.90 -4.09 16.30
CA SER A 70 6.83 -4.82 17.14
C SER A 70 7.11 -4.05 18.43
N ARG A 71 7.14 -4.76 19.53
CA ARG A 71 7.49 -4.25 20.85
C ARG A 71 8.46 -5.20 21.55
N ALA A 72 9.52 -4.66 22.10
CA ALA A 72 10.45 -5.43 22.88
C ALA A 72 10.40 -4.98 24.35
N ILE A 73 10.64 -5.91 25.26
CA ILE A 73 10.89 -5.64 26.69
C ILE A 73 12.21 -6.33 27.01
N THR A 74 13.23 -5.56 27.36
CA THR A 74 14.55 -6.12 27.66
C THR A 74 14.82 -6.04 29.15
N ILE A 75 15.26 -7.16 29.72
CA ILE A 75 15.61 -7.27 31.15
C ILE A 75 17.14 -7.19 31.23
N ALA A 76 17.64 -6.24 32.01
CA ALA A 76 19.07 -6.13 32.27
C ALA A 76 19.51 -7.30 33.13
N PRO A 77 20.46 -8.15 32.72
CA PRO A 77 20.98 -9.19 33.56
C PRO A 77 21.79 -8.56 34.69
N GLN A 78 21.68 -9.13 35.86
CA GLN A 78 22.52 -8.76 37.01
C GLN A 78 23.58 -9.84 37.21
N VAL A 79 24.84 -9.45 37.24
CA VAL A 79 25.97 -10.35 37.55
C VAL A 79 26.62 -9.84 38.83
N GLY A 80 26.20 -10.37 39.99
CA GLY A 80 26.56 -9.85 41.29
C GLY A 80 26.06 -8.41 41.49
N ASP A 81 26.86 -7.55 42.05
CA ASP A 81 26.55 -6.13 42.24
C ASP A 81 26.89 -5.26 41.02
N ASN A 82 27.34 -5.87 39.91
CA ASN A 82 27.73 -5.16 38.68
C ASN A 82 26.58 -5.08 37.71
N PRO A 83 26.18 -3.87 37.30
CA PRO A 83 25.22 -3.67 36.24
C PRO A 83 25.81 -4.08 34.87
N SER A 84 24.98 -4.66 34.02
CA SER A 84 25.38 -5.17 32.71
C SER A 84 24.79 -4.34 31.55
N GLY A 85 25.21 -4.64 30.32
CA GLY A 85 24.67 -4.01 29.13
C GLY A 85 23.42 -4.73 28.58
N THR A 86 22.58 -3.98 27.91
CA THR A 86 21.43 -4.51 27.13
C THR A 86 21.49 -4.08 25.69
N VAL A 87 21.07 -4.97 24.79
CA VAL A 87 20.91 -4.69 23.38
C VAL A 87 19.50 -5.07 22.93
N THR A 88 18.78 -4.14 22.36
CA THR A 88 17.42 -4.36 21.84
C THR A 88 17.37 -4.01 20.36
N LEU A 89 16.96 -4.97 19.54
CA LEU A 89 16.71 -4.76 18.12
C LEU A 89 15.23 -5.00 17.83
N THR A 90 14.54 -3.99 17.29
CA THR A 90 13.18 -4.15 16.78
C THR A 90 13.12 -3.86 15.30
N VAL A 91 12.50 -4.74 14.53
CA VAL A 91 12.28 -4.58 13.11
C VAL A 91 10.79 -4.70 12.81
N SER A 92 10.22 -3.70 12.16
CA SER A 92 8.81 -3.70 11.77
C SER A 92 8.68 -3.35 10.28
N ASN A 93 8.11 -4.26 9.49
CA ASN A 93 7.86 -4.06 8.08
C ASN A 93 6.37 -4.15 7.79
N GLY A 94 5.78 -3.11 7.21
CA GLY A 94 4.41 -3.17 6.70
C GLY A 94 4.30 -4.18 5.55
N GLY A 95 3.13 -4.76 5.35
CA GLY A 95 2.86 -5.63 4.21
C GLY A 95 2.59 -4.82 2.93
N ALA A 96 3.07 -5.29 1.79
CA ALA A 96 2.86 -4.59 0.52
C ALA A 96 1.38 -4.61 0.09
N GLY A 97 0.88 -3.48 -0.41
CA GLY A 97 -0.33 -3.43 -1.20
C GLY A 97 -0.13 -4.14 -2.53
N GLN A 98 -1.16 -4.79 -3.05
CA GLN A 98 -1.06 -5.53 -4.29
C GLN A 98 -1.72 -4.81 -5.46
N GLY A 99 -1.24 -5.14 -6.68
CA GLY A 99 -1.74 -4.56 -7.90
C GLY A 99 -3.19 -4.95 -8.18
N ALA A 100 -3.89 -4.07 -8.88
CA ALA A 100 -5.24 -4.28 -9.35
C ALA A 100 -5.29 -5.11 -10.64
N GLY A 101 -6.47 -5.60 -10.97
CA GLY A 101 -6.77 -6.23 -12.24
C GLY A 101 -7.03 -5.21 -13.34
N ASN A 102 -6.72 -5.60 -14.57
CA ASN A 102 -7.02 -4.78 -15.75
C ASN A 102 -8.50 -4.88 -16.12
N GLY A 103 -9.03 -3.84 -16.75
CA GLY A 103 -10.26 -3.91 -17.53
C GLY A 103 -10.08 -4.83 -18.74
N GLY A 104 -11.14 -5.51 -19.16
CA GLY A 104 -11.12 -6.40 -20.32
C GLY A 104 -11.46 -5.65 -21.62
N THR A 105 -11.30 -6.36 -22.73
CA THR A 105 -11.69 -5.84 -24.06
C THR A 105 -13.19 -5.70 -24.18
N ILE A 106 -13.66 -4.63 -24.80
CA ILE A 106 -15.08 -4.43 -25.13
C ILE A 106 -15.24 -4.25 -26.63
N ASN A 107 -16.12 -5.05 -27.20
CA ASN A 107 -16.49 -4.97 -28.61
C ASN A 107 -18.01 -4.79 -28.72
N VAL A 108 -18.43 -3.65 -29.24
CA VAL A 108 -19.84 -3.37 -29.56
C VAL A 108 -19.98 -3.17 -31.06
N ALA A 109 -20.79 -4.00 -31.71
CA ALA A 109 -21.12 -3.87 -33.12
C ALA A 109 -22.64 -3.65 -33.27
N ASN A 110 -23.02 -2.56 -33.86
CA ASN A 110 -24.41 -2.23 -34.12
C ASN A 110 -24.67 -2.15 -35.62
N ASP A 111 -25.48 -3.06 -36.14
CA ASP A 111 -26.03 -3.03 -37.51
C ASP A 111 -27.53 -2.71 -37.52
N GLY A 112 -28.18 -2.62 -36.37
CA GLY A 112 -29.59 -2.31 -36.18
C GLY A 112 -29.85 -0.86 -35.77
N THR A 113 -31.04 -0.58 -35.27
CA THR A 113 -31.42 0.74 -34.78
C THR A 113 -31.38 0.83 -33.25
N ILE A 114 -30.79 1.89 -32.72
CA ILE A 114 -30.83 2.26 -31.32
C ILE A 114 -31.42 3.67 -31.19
N SER A 115 -32.51 3.83 -30.44
CA SER A 115 -33.15 5.11 -30.21
C SER A 115 -33.35 5.37 -28.73
N THR A 116 -32.92 6.55 -28.23
CA THR A 116 -33.17 7.00 -26.87
C THR A 116 -33.86 8.35 -26.89
N ALA A 117 -34.97 8.50 -26.13
CA ALA A 117 -35.81 9.71 -26.24
C ALA A 117 -35.61 10.71 -25.11
N ALA A 118 -35.19 10.28 -23.90
CA ALA A 118 -35.14 11.14 -22.74
C ALA A 118 -33.75 11.68 -22.42
N ALA A 119 -33.68 12.64 -21.50
CA ALA A 119 -32.43 13.28 -21.08
C ALA A 119 -31.42 12.29 -20.46
N GLN A 120 -30.12 12.52 -20.69
CA GLN A 120 -29.01 11.72 -20.18
C GLN A 120 -29.09 10.23 -20.55
N SER A 121 -29.68 9.92 -21.70
CA SER A 121 -29.90 8.57 -22.21
C SER A 121 -29.05 8.35 -23.44
N ASN A 122 -27.84 7.80 -23.27
CA ASN A 122 -26.92 7.56 -24.38
C ASN A 122 -27.38 6.37 -25.25
N GLY A 123 -27.04 6.39 -26.51
CA GLY A 123 -27.31 5.27 -27.43
C GLY A 123 -26.48 4.05 -27.05
N VAL A 124 -25.17 4.17 -27.05
CA VAL A 124 -24.20 3.13 -26.63
C VAL A 124 -23.21 3.69 -25.63
N VAL A 125 -22.99 2.97 -24.53
CA VAL A 125 -21.91 3.24 -23.57
C VAL A 125 -21.05 1.99 -23.45
N ALA A 126 -19.78 2.09 -23.84
CA ALA A 126 -18.79 1.03 -23.77
C ALA A 126 -17.62 1.49 -22.87
N GLN A 127 -17.41 0.84 -21.72
CA GLN A 127 -16.42 1.28 -20.73
C GLN A 127 -15.56 0.13 -20.22
N SER A 128 -14.26 0.22 -20.45
CA SER A 128 -13.29 -0.68 -19.84
C SER A 128 -12.51 0.08 -18.76
N ILE A 129 -12.57 -0.43 -17.51
CA ILE A 129 -12.03 0.26 -16.33
C ILE A 129 -11.06 -0.65 -15.59
N GLY A 130 -9.84 -0.19 -15.38
CA GLY A 130 -8.87 -0.84 -14.51
C GLY A 130 -9.23 -0.66 -13.04
N GLY A 131 -8.93 -1.65 -12.20
CA GLY A 131 -9.12 -1.58 -10.75
C GLY A 131 -8.11 -0.66 -10.07
N SER A 132 -8.39 -0.19 -8.87
CA SER A 132 -7.44 0.59 -8.06
C SER A 132 -6.47 -0.31 -7.30
N GLY A 133 -5.19 0.06 -7.22
CA GLY A 133 -4.18 -0.64 -6.43
C GLY A 133 -4.47 -0.60 -4.93
N GLY A 134 -4.00 -1.60 -4.20
CA GLY A 134 -4.14 -1.69 -2.75
C GLY A 134 -3.12 -0.81 -2.01
N ASN A 135 -3.46 -0.29 -0.87
CA ASN A 135 -2.54 0.51 -0.05
C ASN A 135 -1.48 -0.36 0.62
N GLY A 136 -0.27 0.15 0.77
CA GLY A 136 0.78 -0.44 1.60
C GLY A 136 0.43 -0.39 3.08
N GLY A 137 0.82 -1.40 3.83
CA GLY A 137 0.66 -1.47 5.26
C GLY A 137 1.62 -0.55 5.99
N GLY A 138 1.15 0.11 7.03
CA GLY A 138 1.95 0.96 7.89
C GLY A 138 2.68 0.22 9.00
N VAL A 139 3.41 0.98 9.81
CA VAL A 139 4.06 0.50 11.03
C VAL A 139 3.66 1.38 12.21
N LEU A 140 3.25 0.75 13.31
CA LEU A 140 2.84 1.39 14.56
C LEU A 140 3.72 0.86 15.70
N ALA A 141 5.03 1.09 15.67
CA ALA A 141 5.92 0.58 16.71
C ALA A 141 6.57 1.73 17.50
N PRO A 142 6.73 1.60 18.84
CA PRO A 142 7.41 2.60 19.63
C PRO A 142 8.89 2.71 19.23
N VAL A 143 9.45 3.91 19.30
CA VAL A 143 10.89 4.13 19.06
C VAL A 143 11.71 3.58 20.19
N LYS A 144 11.23 3.78 21.42
CA LYS A 144 11.90 3.35 22.64
C LYS A 144 11.13 2.21 23.29
N THR A 145 11.82 1.16 23.67
CA THR A 145 11.27 0.01 24.36
C THR A 145 11.70 0.05 25.84
N PRO A 146 10.85 -0.40 26.78
CA PRO A 146 11.21 -0.39 28.17
C PRO A 146 12.33 -1.40 28.47
N THR A 147 13.33 -0.96 29.23
CA THR A 147 14.35 -1.81 29.82
C THR A 147 14.06 -1.94 31.33
N ILE A 148 14.00 -3.18 31.83
CA ILE A 148 13.73 -3.48 33.23
C ILE A 148 15.05 -3.83 33.94
N GLY A 149 15.33 -3.16 35.03
CA GLY A 149 16.56 -3.33 35.79
C GLY A 149 17.58 -2.21 35.53
N ASN A 150 18.70 -2.27 36.26
CA ASN A 150 19.79 -1.32 36.12
C ASN A 150 20.73 -1.79 35.00
N SER A 151 20.88 -0.99 33.94
CA SER A 151 21.84 -1.25 32.87
C SER A 151 22.85 -0.10 32.80
N LEU A 152 24.12 -0.43 32.67
CA LEU A 152 25.18 0.57 32.42
C LEU A 152 25.16 1.04 30.97
N ILE A 153 24.87 0.13 30.06
CA ILE A 153 24.76 0.40 28.62
C ILE A 153 23.44 -0.17 28.13
N ASP A 154 22.58 0.68 27.58
CA ASP A 154 21.33 0.29 26.94
C ASP A 154 21.34 0.74 25.48
N LEU A 155 21.58 -0.19 24.56
CA LEU A 155 21.58 0.06 23.12
C LEU A 155 20.26 -0.42 22.50
N GLN A 156 19.48 0.50 21.96
CA GLN A 156 18.22 0.20 21.28
C GLN A 156 18.29 0.61 19.82
N LEU A 157 18.08 -0.35 18.90
CA LEU A 157 17.97 -0.12 17.46
C LEU A 157 16.57 -0.49 17.00
N SER A 158 15.87 0.46 16.39
CA SER A 158 14.53 0.27 15.87
C SER A 158 14.48 0.59 14.39
N VAL A 159 14.17 -0.40 13.55
CA VAL A 159 14.02 -0.25 12.11
C VAL A 159 12.55 -0.40 11.74
N ARG A 160 12.00 0.57 11.02
CA ARG A 160 10.60 0.64 10.61
C ARG A 160 10.51 0.95 9.14
N HIS A 161 9.78 0.13 8.42
CA HIS A 161 9.57 0.32 7.00
C HIS A 161 8.09 0.20 6.64
N GLY A 162 7.50 1.30 6.14
CA GLY A 162 6.18 1.29 5.53
C GLY A 162 6.25 0.63 4.14
N ALA A 163 5.30 -0.23 3.84
CA ALA A 163 5.32 -0.96 2.58
C ALA A 163 4.78 -0.15 1.39
N GLN A 164 5.12 -0.59 0.20
CA GLN A 164 4.67 0.03 -1.04
C GLN A 164 3.18 -0.20 -1.29
N GLY A 165 2.52 0.78 -1.92
CA GLY A 165 1.20 0.63 -2.52
C GLY A 165 1.24 -0.21 -3.80
N GLY A 166 0.13 -0.84 -4.12
CA GLY A 166 -0.04 -1.64 -5.34
C GLY A 166 -0.30 -0.76 -6.56
N LYS A 167 0.07 -1.25 -7.74
CA LYS A 167 -0.21 -0.57 -9.01
C LYS A 167 -1.69 -0.63 -9.36
N GLY A 168 -2.20 0.42 -10.02
CA GLY A 168 -3.51 0.41 -10.67
C GLY A 168 -3.55 -0.54 -11.86
N GLY A 169 -4.73 -1.03 -12.20
CA GLY A 169 -4.96 -1.82 -13.39
C GLY A 169 -5.16 -0.93 -14.62
N ASN A 170 -4.74 -1.40 -15.78
CA ASN A 170 -4.98 -0.69 -17.05
C ASN A 170 -6.44 -0.83 -17.49
N GLY A 171 -6.96 0.17 -18.21
CA GLY A 171 -8.15 -0.01 -19.04
C GLY A 171 -7.85 -0.97 -20.20
N GLY A 172 -8.86 -1.70 -20.66
CA GLY A 172 -8.76 -2.57 -21.83
C GLY A 172 -9.12 -1.84 -23.13
N SER A 173 -8.90 -2.50 -24.25
CA SER A 173 -9.32 -1.98 -25.55
C SER A 173 -10.85 -1.87 -25.63
N VAL A 174 -11.35 -0.74 -26.16
CA VAL A 174 -12.78 -0.51 -26.38
C VAL A 174 -13.02 -0.20 -27.84
N GLN A 175 -13.85 -1.00 -28.48
CA GLN A 175 -14.32 -0.78 -29.84
C GLN A 175 -15.85 -0.68 -29.84
N ALA A 176 -16.37 0.38 -30.41
CA ALA A 176 -17.79 0.55 -30.67
C ALA A 176 -17.98 0.97 -32.13
N SER A 177 -18.61 0.12 -32.91
CA SER A 177 -18.87 0.34 -34.33
C SER A 177 -20.36 0.41 -34.61
N ASN A 178 -20.70 1.28 -35.56
CA ASN A 178 -22.02 1.36 -36.13
C ASN A 178 -21.86 1.19 -37.65
N SER A 179 -22.33 0.09 -38.19
CA SER A 179 -22.06 -0.34 -39.56
C SER A 179 -23.33 -0.82 -40.29
N GLY A 180 -23.21 -1.09 -41.57
CA GLY A 180 -24.32 -1.59 -42.38
C GLY A 180 -25.52 -0.63 -42.39
N THR A 181 -26.66 -1.10 -41.92
CA THR A 181 -27.90 -0.31 -41.77
C THR A 181 -28.04 0.30 -40.37
N GLY A 182 -27.01 0.16 -39.53
CA GLY A 182 -27.02 0.63 -38.15
C GLY A 182 -27.27 2.12 -38.00
N ALA A 183 -28.18 2.48 -37.12
CA ALA A 183 -28.48 3.86 -36.77
C ALA A 183 -28.54 4.04 -35.25
N VAL A 184 -27.90 5.10 -34.74
CA VAL A 184 -28.02 5.50 -33.35
C VAL A 184 -28.60 6.91 -33.28
N SER A 185 -29.77 7.05 -32.67
CA SER A 185 -30.49 8.32 -32.51
C SER A 185 -30.73 8.62 -31.04
N THR A 186 -30.33 9.79 -30.57
CA THR A 186 -30.57 10.29 -29.21
C THR A 186 -31.27 11.64 -29.29
N LEU A 187 -32.41 11.78 -28.62
CA LEU A 187 -33.25 13.01 -28.66
C LEU A 187 -33.13 13.81 -27.35
N GLY A 188 -32.67 13.21 -26.26
CA GLY A 188 -32.62 13.84 -24.95
C GLY A 188 -31.43 14.79 -24.80
N THR A 189 -31.60 15.84 -23.99
CA THR A 189 -30.50 16.74 -23.61
C THR A 189 -29.42 15.99 -22.83
N GLY A 190 -28.15 16.23 -23.16
CA GLY A 190 -27.01 15.55 -22.48
C GLY A 190 -26.86 14.09 -22.85
N SER A 191 -27.50 13.63 -23.94
CA SER A 191 -27.39 12.27 -24.46
C SER A 191 -26.37 12.21 -25.61
N ALA A 192 -25.40 11.29 -25.51
CA ALA A 192 -24.45 11.01 -26.60
C ALA A 192 -24.88 9.79 -27.40
N GLY A 193 -24.61 9.80 -28.71
CA GLY A 193 -24.87 8.64 -29.57
C GLY A 193 -24.05 7.44 -29.14
N ILE A 194 -22.71 7.59 -29.12
CA ILE A 194 -21.76 6.53 -28.69
C ILE A 194 -20.75 7.13 -27.75
N VAL A 195 -20.55 6.48 -26.60
CA VAL A 195 -19.50 6.77 -25.61
C VAL A 195 -18.60 5.55 -25.50
N ALA A 196 -17.33 5.67 -25.86
CA ALA A 196 -16.32 4.62 -25.73
C ALA A 196 -15.20 5.11 -24.83
N GLN A 197 -14.93 4.42 -23.72
CA GLN A 197 -13.95 4.85 -22.71
C GLN A 197 -13.08 3.69 -22.24
N SER A 198 -11.77 3.95 -22.21
CA SER A 198 -10.79 3.10 -21.53
C SER A 198 -10.16 3.91 -20.40
N ILE A 199 -10.29 3.44 -19.18
CA ILE A 199 -9.91 4.18 -17.96
C ILE A 199 -8.96 3.32 -17.13
N GLY A 200 -7.75 3.82 -16.87
CA GLY A 200 -6.84 3.20 -15.92
C GLY A 200 -7.26 3.44 -14.46
N GLY A 201 -6.98 2.50 -13.61
CA GLY A 201 -7.21 2.61 -12.18
C GLY A 201 -6.10 3.40 -11.46
N GLY A 202 -6.41 3.99 -10.32
CA GLY A 202 -5.41 4.66 -9.47
C GLY A 202 -4.46 3.68 -8.80
N GLY A 203 -3.21 4.10 -8.56
CA GLY A 203 -2.29 3.38 -7.69
C GLY A 203 -2.71 3.47 -6.21
N GLY A 204 -2.25 2.54 -5.40
CA GLY A 204 -2.44 2.56 -3.95
C GLY A 204 -1.45 3.47 -3.24
N ASN A 205 -1.79 3.94 -2.06
CA ASN A 205 -0.90 4.75 -1.23
C ASN A 205 0.21 3.89 -0.60
N GLY A 206 1.37 4.46 -0.36
CA GLY A 206 2.41 3.86 0.46
C GLY A 206 2.02 3.78 1.93
N GLY A 207 2.60 2.83 2.65
CA GLY A 207 2.38 2.64 4.08
C GLY A 207 2.99 3.76 4.91
N ILE A 208 2.25 4.23 5.91
CA ILE A 208 2.70 5.28 6.83
C ILE A 208 3.46 4.63 7.97
N VAL A 209 4.56 5.23 8.40
CA VAL A 209 5.24 4.89 9.64
C VAL A 209 4.98 6.02 10.64
N GLN A 210 4.27 5.68 11.72
CA GLN A 210 4.07 6.60 12.83
C GLN A 210 5.19 6.39 13.85
N ALA A 211 6.11 7.34 13.94
CA ALA A 211 7.06 7.42 15.03
C ALA A 211 6.34 8.08 16.21
N GLN A 212 6.08 7.33 17.27
CA GLN A 212 5.75 7.91 18.57
C GLN A 212 7.08 8.29 19.24
N ASP A 213 7.31 9.54 19.46
CA ASP A 213 8.53 10.20 19.91
C ASP A 213 9.53 10.51 18.78
N ALA A 214 9.29 11.65 18.16
CA ALA A 214 10.17 12.23 17.18
C ALA A 214 11.30 13.04 17.86
N ASN A 215 12.31 12.35 18.33
CA ASN A 215 13.64 12.91 18.24
C ASN A 215 14.26 12.27 17.01
N SER A 216 14.14 12.96 15.91
CA SER A 216 14.58 12.45 14.61
C SER A 216 16.09 12.15 14.65
N PHE A 217 16.46 11.05 14.01
CA PHE A 217 17.85 10.66 13.78
C PHE A 217 18.74 11.82 13.31
N ASN A 218 18.19 12.77 12.56
CA ASN A 218 18.88 13.98 12.09
C ASN A 218 19.20 14.97 13.20
N ASP A 219 18.43 15.02 14.28
CA ASP A 219 18.69 15.94 15.39
C ASP A 219 19.79 15.44 16.34
N ILE A 220 20.00 14.13 16.43
CA ILE A 220 20.98 13.54 17.34
C ILE A 220 22.33 13.28 16.66
N LEU A 221 22.36 12.95 15.38
CA LEU A 221 23.55 12.44 14.70
C LEU A 221 23.99 13.20 13.42
N GLY A 222 23.20 14.10 12.91
CA GLY A 222 23.53 14.97 11.74
C GLY A 222 23.87 14.24 10.44
N SER A 223 24.23 12.97 10.44
CA SER A 223 24.41 12.12 9.26
C SER A 223 24.69 10.64 9.61
N PRO A 224 24.45 9.69 8.69
CA PRO A 224 24.78 8.26 8.86
C PRO A 224 26.26 7.95 9.14
N SER A 225 27.17 8.83 8.72
CA SER A 225 28.62 8.70 8.99
C SER A 225 28.97 8.89 10.46
N ASN A 226 28.15 9.63 11.21
CA ASN A 226 28.36 9.83 12.64
C ASN A 226 27.96 8.58 13.47
N LEU A 227 27.04 7.73 12.94
CA LEU A 227 26.68 6.47 13.59
C LEU A 227 27.85 5.48 13.57
N ALA A 228 28.56 5.36 12.44
CA ALA A 228 29.75 4.53 12.35
C ALA A 228 30.82 4.97 13.34
N GLY A 229 31.04 6.26 13.47
CA GLY A 229 31.99 6.81 14.45
C GLY A 229 31.60 6.63 15.91
N LEU A 230 30.28 6.60 16.21
CA LEU A 230 29.77 6.30 17.56
C LEU A 230 29.86 4.82 17.89
N LEU A 231 29.57 3.93 16.91
CA LEU A 231 29.73 2.49 17.07
C LEU A 231 31.20 2.10 17.22
N ASP A 232 32.10 2.76 16.49
CA ASP A 232 33.56 2.55 16.59
C ASP A 232 34.12 3.01 17.94
N LYS A 233 33.63 4.14 18.47
CA LYS A 233 33.93 4.58 19.82
C LYS A 233 33.36 3.65 20.90
N ALA A 234 32.15 3.13 20.70
CA ALA A 234 31.57 2.15 21.63
C ALA A 234 32.35 0.83 21.59
N ALA A 235 32.78 0.37 20.41
CA ALA A 235 33.60 -0.84 20.24
C ALA A 235 35.00 -0.67 20.86
N SER A 236 35.68 0.44 20.58
CA SER A 236 36.99 0.74 21.18
C SER A 236 36.92 0.89 22.70
N TRP A 237 35.78 1.27 23.22
CA TRP A 237 35.52 1.31 24.68
C TRP A 237 35.35 -0.09 25.26
N LEU A 238 34.71 -1.02 24.57
CA LEU A 238 34.59 -2.41 24.97
C LEU A 238 35.94 -3.15 24.95
N GLU A 239 36.83 -2.81 24.00
CA GLU A 239 38.13 -3.45 23.81
C GLU A 239 39.21 -2.97 24.82
N SER A 240 39.09 -1.75 25.32
CA SER A 240 40.10 -1.15 26.21
C SER A 240 39.95 -1.51 27.68
N GLY A 241 39.13 -2.45 28.06
CA GLY A 241 38.98 -3.07 29.41
C GLY A 241 38.95 -2.06 30.56
N PRO A 242 37.88 -1.93 31.30
CA PRO A 242 37.68 -0.75 32.16
C PRO A 242 38.12 -0.97 33.58
N GLN A 243 38.85 0.01 34.05
CA GLN A 243 38.89 0.38 35.45
C GLN A 243 38.10 1.69 35.67
N VAL A 244 37.04 1.93 34.96
CA VAL A 244 36.24 3.15 35.14
C VAL A 244 34.91 2.81 35.74
N ALA A 245 34.72 3.16 37.00
CA ALA A 245 33.42 3.11 37.67
C ALA A 245 32.49 4.12 36.93
N PHE A 246 31.57 3.62 36.13
CA PHE A 246 30.53 4.44 35.52
C PHE A 246 29.52 4.86 36.60
N SER A 247 29.49 6.13 36.91
CA SER A 247 28.50 6.70 37.81
C SER A 247 27.16 7.02 37.14
N LYS A 248 27.04 6.81 35.82
CA LYS A 248 25.81 7.08 35.06
C LYS A 248 25.59 6.02 33.96
N ALA A 249 24.35 5.53 33.85
CA ALA A 249 23.92 4.68 32.76
C ALA A 249 23.95 5.46 31.41
N VAL A 250 24.47 4.83 30.37
CA VAL A 250 24.46 5.34 29.00
C VAL A 250 23.38 4.62 28.23
N SER A 251 22.39 5.36 27.75
CA SER A 251 21.33 4.83 26.90
C SER A 251 21.43 5.48 25.50
N LEU A 252 21.55 4.65 24.47
CA LEU A 252 21.54 5.08 23.07
C LEU A 252 20.36 4.42 22.37
N SER A 253 19.42 5.22 21.89
CA SER A 253 18.29 4.76 21.07
C SER A 253 18.40 5.29 19.66
N VAL A 254 18.45 4.41 18.67
CA VAL A 254 18.52 4.75 17.25
C VAL A 254 17.25 4.22 16.55
N GLY A 255 16.51 5.11 15.92
CA GLY A 255 15.33 4.76 15.14
C GLY A 255 15.53 5.07 13.64
N VAL A 256 15.45 4.08 12.77
CA VAL A 256 15.41 4.26 11.32
C VAL A 256 13.98 4.08 10.84
N THR A 257 13.47 5.08 10.12
CA THR A 257 12.07 5.12 9.69
C THR A 257 11.99 5.44 8.21
N THR A 258 11.35 4.58 7.43
CA THR A 258 11.15 4.76 5.99
C THR A 258 9.69 4.57 5.65
N GLY A 259 9.05 5.58 5.06
CA GLY A 259 7.70 5.45 4.49
C GLY A 259 7.69 4.55 3.24
N GLY A 260 6.54 3.98 2.91
CA GLY A 260 6.35 3.25 1.67
C GLY A 260 6.04 4.19 0.51
N ASN A 261 6.43 3.81 -0.70
CA ASN A 261 6.06 4.52 -1.93
C ASN A 261 4.62 4.20 -2.33
N GLY A 262 3.93 5.15 -2.95
CA GLY A 262 2.67 4.88 -3.62
C GLY A 262 2.86 3.96 -4.84
N GLY A 263 1.80 3.31 -5.27
CA GLY A 263 1.77 2.55 -6.52
C GLY A 263 1.49 3.43 -7.73
N ASP A 264 1.93 3.01 -8.91
CA ASP A 264 1.63 3.70 -10.17
C ASP A 264 0.15 3.53 -10.53
N GLY A 265 -0.43 4.52 -11.21
CA GLY A 265 -1.74 4.39 -11.83
C GLY A 265 -1.68 3.45 -13.05
N GLY A 266 -2.85 2.93 -13.48
CA GLY A 266 -3.02 2.21 -14.72
C GLY A 266 -3.17 3.16 -15.92
N ALA A 267 -2.87 2.67 -17.12
CA ALA A 267 -3.08 3.35 -18.38
C ALA A 267 -4.50 3.14 -18.95
#